data_5de8315bbb2ac75d2556e747b01cc084
#
_entry.id   5de8315bbb2ac75d2556e747b01cc084
#
_cell.length_a   1.000
_cell.length_b   1.000
_cell.length_c   1.000
_cell.angle_alpha   90.00
_cell.angle_beta   90.00
_cell.angle_gamma   90.00
#
_symmetry.space_group_name_H-M   'P 1'
#
loop_
_entity.id
_entity.type
_entity.pdbx_description
1 polymer ?
#
loop_
_entity_poly.entity_id
_entity_poly.type
_entity_poly.pdbx_seq_one_letter_code
_entity_poly.pdbx_strand_id
1 'polypeptide(L)'
;MSLAPRTPDLKANLDINNGTFGTLLGASSIGSIIMLLIGGQIVHAIGAKRALQIGSTGIAIMFTALVHTRSPILFLFLNILAGASISIYHIASSGHSLHRQDEVGDVIVPKLHGAWAVGAMSTAAIAFLISNYLSITWHITILMIVVWLITQFSIAKLSNTFPANPAADDDYQAGSLKQFKFKVNWFLSLGFFCASIMEFTIADWATLFGKEELNMSASIATLCYLVYLIGLIIGRFSIGWALNHQSERFWIKAGGAVGGAGFISMILLSALLVDSNKTLAYLIAFFGFFLAGLGSSALAPIFFSIAGRLSNGRNAIAVAQLSFVNTFIIFISKTILAWLVELTSITTALLFASALMLALLYFGKVGSAVRTGRL
;
A
#
# COMPACT_ATOMS: atom_id res chain seq x y z
N MET A 1 -6.02 2.58 -4.49
CA MET A 1 -5.53 3.96 -4.29
C MET A 1 -6.52 5.02 -4.73
N SER A 2 -7.35 4.79 -5.75
CA SER A 2 -8.36 5.78 -6.22
C SER A 2 -9.40 6.19 -5.17
N LEU A 3 -9.68 5.37 -4.16
CA LEU A 3 -10.61 5.69 -3.07
C LEU A 3 -9.96 6.50 -1.94
N ALA A 4 -8.65 6.40 -1.74
CA ALA A 4 -7.97 7.08 -0.64
C ALA A 4 -8.22 8.60 -0.58
N PRO A 5 -8.15 9.36 -1.69
CA PRO A 5 -8.48 10.78 -1.66
C PRO A 5 -9.98 11.09 -1.48
N ARG A 6 -10.85 10.09 -1.49
CA ARG A 6 -12.31 10.23 -1.35
C ARG A 6 -12.86 9.46 -0.13
N THR A 7 -11.99 9.09 0.84
CA THR A 7 -12.41 8.42 2.08
C THR A 7 -13.46 9.19 2.88
N PRO A 8 -13.43 10.53 2.97
CA PRO A 8 -14.49 11.27 3.67
C PRO A 8 -15.86 11.13 3.02
N ASP A 9 -15.92 11.16 1.68
CA ASP A 9 -17.18 10.98 0.95
C ASP A 9 -17.72 9.55 1.10
N LEU A 10 -16.82 8.56 1.08
CA LEU A 10 -17.17 7.16 1.25
C LEU A 10 -17.74 6.89 2.65
N LYS A 11 -17.11 7.45 3.69
CA LYS A 11 -17.59 7.38 5.07
C LYS A 11 -18.98 8.04 5.20
N ALA A 12 -19.14 9.23 4.63
CA ALA A 12 -20.42 9.96 4.65
C ALA A 12 -21.54 9.19 3.94
N ASN A 13 -21.25 8.48 2.82
CA ASN A 13 -22.24 7.65 2.13
C ASN A 13 -22.76 6.49 2.98
N LEU A 14 -21.91 5.95 3.87
CA LEU A 14 -22.27 4.84 4.76
C LEU A 14 -22.92 5.28 6.07
N ASP A 15 -22.82 6.56 6.41
CA ASP A 15 -23.34 7.16 7.66
C ASP A 15 -22.88 6.40 8.92
N ILE A 16 -21.60 6.16 9.05
CA ILE A 16 -20.99 5.38 10.14
C ILE A 16 -19.84 6.14 10.81
N ASN A 17 -19.51 5.71 12.02
CA ASN A 17 -18.39 6.25 12.79
C ASN A 17 -17.03 5.81 12.25
N ASN A 18 -15.95 6.41 12.74
CA ASN A 18 -14.58 6.15 12.31
C ASN A 18 -14.12 4.70 12.61
N GLY A 19 -14.49 4.17 13.78
CA GLY A 19 -14.14 2.81 14.19
C GLY A 19 -14.72 1.75 13.27
N THR A 20 -16.02 1.86 12.97
CA THR A 20 -16.69 0.98 12.01
C THR A 20 -16.11 1.16 10.61
N PHE A 21 -15.95 2.40 10.16
CA PHE A 21 -15.41 2.69 8.81
C PHE A 21 -14.02 2.09 8.60
N GLY A 22 -13.08 2.33 9.50
CA GLY A 22 -11.74 1.79 9.37
C GLY A 22 -11.69 0.26 9.50
N THR A 23 -12.56 -0.36 10.32
CA THR A 23 -12.72 -1.82 10.36
C THR A 23 -13.20 -2.36 9.02
N LEU A 24 -14.18 -1.71 8.39
CA LEU A 24 -14.66 -2.09 7.06
C LEU A 24 -13.57 -1.92 5.99
N LEU A 25 -12.76 -0.85 6.04
CA LEU A 25 -11.61 -0.67 5.14
C LEU A 25 -10.57 -1.78 5.32
N GLY A 26 -10.31 -2.18 6.57
CA GLY A 26 -9.40 -3.28 6.90
C GLY A 26 -9.83 -4.63 6.33
N ALA A 27 -11.13 -4.84 6.13
CA ALA A 27 -11.68 -6.11 5.66
C ALA A 27 -11.17 -6.56 4.28
N SER A 28 -10.71 -5.63 3.43
CA SER A 28 -10.04 -5.96 2.16
C SER A 28 -8.82 -6.88 2.36
N SER A 29 -8.16 -6.77 3.50
CA SER A 29 -7.02 -7.64 3.83
C SER A 29 -7.41 -9.11 3.99
N ILE A 30 -8.65 -9.42 4.37
CA ILE A 30 -9.17 -10.80 4.47
C ILE A 30 -9.15 -11.44 3.07
N GLY A 31 -9.71 -10.75 2.08
CA GLY A 31 -9.69 -11.21 0.69
C GLY A 31 -8.27 -11.35 0.14
N SER A 32 -7.40 -10.41 0.50
CA SER A 32 -5.98 -10.45 0.12
C SER A 32 -5.25 -11.66 0.73
N ILE A 33 -5.46 -11.94 2.01
CA ILE A 33 -4.86 -13.10 2.70
C ILE A 33 -5.31 -14.41 2.05
N ILE A 34 -6.62 -14.55 1.79
CA ILE A 34 -7.15 -15.73 1.11
C ILE A 34 -6.46 -15.93 -0.25
N MET A 35 -6.35 -14.87 -1.05
CA MET A 35 -5.70 -14.95 -2.37
C MET A 35 -4.19 -15.17 -2.28
N LEU A 36 -3.50 -14.69 -1.25
CA LEU A 36 -2.08 -15.02 -1.05
C LEU A 36 -1.85 -16.52 -0.79
N LEU A 37 -2.84 -17.22 -0.22
CA LEU A 37 -2.77 -18.65 0.04
C LEU A 37 -3.07 -19.50 -1.21
N ILE A 38 -4.07 -19.10 -2.01
CA ILE A 38 -4.58 -19.93 -3.13
C ILE A 38 -4.39 -19.31 -4.51
N GLY A 39 -4.09 -18.01 -4.58
CA GLY A 39 -4.07 -17.26 -5.84
C GLY A 39 -2.99 -17.74 -6.81
N GLY A 40 -1.82 -18.19 -6.32
CA GLY A 40 -0.79 -18.79 -7.17
C GLY A 40 -1.29 -20.02 -7.92
N GLN A 41 -2.05 -20.90 -7.25
CA GLN A 41 -2.66 -22.08 -7.84
C GLN A 41 -3.71 -21.70 -8.88
N ILE A 42 -4.54 -20.70 -8.57
CA ILE A 42 -5.55 -20.20 -9.50
C ILE A 42 -4.87 -19.63 -10.76
N VAL A 43 -3.84 -18.77 -10.58
CA VAL A 43 -3.10 -18.19 -11.71
C VAL A 43 -2.43 -19.26 -12.57
N HIS A 44 -1.87 -20.30 -11.93
CA HIS A 44 -1.29 -21.44 -12.65
C HIS A 44 -2.36 -22.21 -13.45
N ALA A 45 -3.54 -22.47 -12.86
CA ALA A 45 -4.61 -23.23 -13.49
C ALA A 45 -5.28 -22.52 -14.67
N ILE A 46 -5.54 -21.19 -14.56
CA ILE A 46 -6.27 -20.42 -15.59
C ILE A 46 -5.35 -19.61 -16.52
N GLY A 47 -4.08 -19.49 -16.19
CA GLY A 47 -3.08 -18.68 -16.89
C GLY A 47 -3.09 -17.20 -16.46
N ALA A 48 -1.91 -16.56 -16.53
CA ALA A 48 -1.73 -15.19 -16.05
C ALA A 48 -2.60 -14.16 -16.80
N LYS A 49 -2.79 -14.30 -18.12
CA LYS A 49 -3.64 -13.40 -18.91
C LYS A 49 -5.09 -13.40 -18.41
N ARG A 50 -5.69 -14.59 -18.22
CA ARG A 50 -7.06 -14.70 -17.70
C ARG A 50 -7.15 -14.22 -16.25
N ALA A 51 -6.16 -14.50 -15.42
CA ALA A 51 -6.11 -14.01 -14.04
C ALA A 51 -6.05 -12.48 -13.98
N LEU A 52 -5.26 -11.83 -14.86
CA LEU A 52 -5.24 -10.36 -15.01
C LEU A 52 -6.61 -9.82 -15.45
N GLN A 53 -7.27 -10.48 -16.41
CA GLN A 53 -8.61 -10.06 -16.87
C GLN A 53 -9.65 -10.16 -15.76
N ILE A 54 -9.70 -11.31 -15.06
CA ILE A 54 -10.63 -11.53 -13.93
C ILE A 54 -10.34 -10.54 -12.80
N GLY A 55 -9.08 -10.39 -12.41
CA GLY A 55 -8.68 -9.48 -11.33
C GLY A 55 -9.02 -8.03 -11.64
N SER A 56 -8.68 -7.52 -12.83
CA SER A 56 -8.98 -6.13 -13.22
C SER A 56 -10.49 -5.89 -13.37
N THR A 57 -11.25 -6.86 -13.87
CA THR A 57 -12.72 -6.77 -13.95
C THR A 57 -13.33 -6.79 -12.55
N GLY A 58 -12.86 -7.67 -11.67
CA GLY A 58 -13.27 -7.70 -10.28
C GLY A 58 -12.99 -6.36 -9.56
N ILE A 59 -11.80 -5.78 -9.73
CA ILE A 59 -11.47 -4.46 -9.18
C ILE A 59 -12.48 -3.40 -9.66
N ALA A 60 -12.74 -3.34 -10.97
CA ALA A 60 -13.64 -2.34 -11.54
C ALA A 60 -15.08 -2.48 -11.01
N ILE A 61 -15.60 -3.70 -10.96
CA ILE A 61 -16.96 -3.97 -10.46
C ILE A 61 -17.04 -3.68 -8.96
N MET A 62 -16.10 -4.19 -8.15
CA MET A 62 -16.17 -4.03 -6.70
C MET A 62 -16.00 -2.57 -6.28
N PHE A 63 -15.06 -1.83 -6.86
CA PHE A 63 -14.87 -0.39 -6.54
C PHE A 63 -16.07 0.45 -6.96
N THR A 64 -16.69 0.15 -8.11
CA THR A 64 -17.94 0.78 -8.50
C THR A 64 -19.05 0.45 -7.51
N ALA A 65 -19.24 -0.82 -7.15
CA ALA A 65 -20.28 -1.23 -6.20
C ALA A 65 -20.06 -0.63 -4.79
N LEU A 66 -18.81 -0.51 -4.33
CA LEU A 66 -18.47 0.09 -3.03
C LEU A 66 -18.94 1.55 -2.91
N VAL A 67 -18.86 2.34 -3.97
CA VAL A 67 -19.28 3.75 -3.91
C VAL A 67 -20.78 3.93 -4.13
N HIS A 68 -21.48 2.91 -4.61
CA HIS A 68 -22.95 2.92 -4.79
C HIS A 68 -23.69 2.36 -3.56
N THR A 69 -23.02 1.60 -2.69
CA THR A 69 -23.69 1.03 -1.53
C THR A 69 -23.79 2.03 -0.36
N ARG A 70 -24.90 1.95 0.37
CA ARG A 70 -25.11 2.62 1.65
C ARG A 70 -25.19 1.62 2.82
N SER A 71 -25.11 0.33 2.52
CA SER A 71 -25.16 -0.72 3.54
C SER A 71 -23.76 -1.07 4.02
N PRO A 72 -23.43 -0.91 5.32
CA PRO A 72 -22.14 -1.32 5.88
C PRO A 72 -21.85 -2.81 5.71
N ILE A 73 -22.90 -3.66 5.80
CA ILE A 73 -22.77 -5.11 5.63
C ILE A 73 -22.40 -5.45 4.17
N LEU A 74 -23.10 -4.84 3.21
CA LEU A 74 -22.76 -5.05 1.79
C LEU A 74 -21.38 -4.51 1.47
N PHE A 75 -21.01 -3.35 2.02
CA PHE A 75 -19.67 -2.77 1.89
C PHE A 75 -18.59 -3.74 2.39
N LEU A 76 -18.80 -4.40 3.55
CA LEU A 76 -17.88 -5.40 4.09
C LEU A 76 -17.58 -6.51 3.06
N PHE A 77 -18.61 -7.13 2.51
CA PHE A 77 -18.43 -8.22 1.54
C PHE A 77 -17.80 -7.74 0.23
N LEU A 78 -18.23 -6.59 -0.29
CA LEU A 78 -17.66 -5.99 -1.49
C LEU A 78 -16.17 -5.66 -1.29
N ASN A 79 -15.79 -5.17 -0.11
CA ASN A 79 -14.41 -4.82 0.18
C ASN A 79 -13.51 -6.06 0.34
N ILE A 80 -14.01 -7.15 0.91
CA ILE A 80 -13.32 -8.44 0.93
C ILE A 80 -13.07 -8.93 -0.51
N LEU A 81 -14.10 -8.88 -1.37
CA LEU A 81 -13.97 -9.28 -2.77
C LEU A 81 -13.04 -8.34 -3.56
N ALA A 82 -13.05 -7.04 -3.25
CA ALA A 82 -12.10 -6.09 -3.82
C ALA A 82 -10.65 -6.44 -3.46
N GLY A 83 -10.38 -6.78 -2.20
CA GLY A 83 -9.07 -7.23 -1.74
C GLY A 83 -8.62 -8.51 -2.45
N ALA A 84 -9.51 -9.49 -2.63
CA ALA A 84 -9.24 -10.70 -3.39
C ALA A 84 -8.92 -10.38 -4.86
N SER A 85 -9.70 -9.50 -5.50
CA SER A 85 -9.49 -9.08 -6.90
C SER A 85 -8.17 -8.34 -7.11
N ILE A 86 -7.80 -7.48 -6.18
CA ILE A 86 -6.50 -6.79 -6.19
C ILE A 86 -5.36 -7.80 -6.08
N SER A 87 -5.48 -8.76 -5.17
CA SER A 87 -4.41 -9.73 -4.91
C SER A 87 -4.20 -10.69 -6.08
N ILE A 88 -5.26 -11.21 -6.70
CA ILE A 88 -5.10 -12.09 -7.88
C ILE A 88 -4.48 -11.33 -9.06
N TYR A 89 -4.88 -10.05 -9.26
CA TYR A 89 -4.28 -9.18 -10.27
C TYR A 89 -2.78 -8.96 -9.98
N HIS A 90 -2.44 -8.68 -8.73
CA HIS A 90 -1.06 -8.44 -8.31
C HIS A 90 -0.18 -9.68 -8.46
N ILE A 91 -0.67 -10.87 -8.07
CA ILE A 91 0.06 -12.13 -8.22
C ILE A 91 0.33 -12.41 -9.70
N ALA A 92 -0.70 -12.29 -10.55
CA ALA A 92 -0.57 -12.53 -11.98
C ALA A 92 0.34 -11.51 -12.67
N SER A 93 0.26 -10.22 -12.29
CA SER A 93 1.10 -9.16 -12.82
C SER A 93 2.56 -9.33 -12.42
N SER A 94 2.82 -9.65 -11.16
CA SER A 94 4.18 -9.87 -10.65
C SER A 94 4.83 -11.09 -11.30
N GLY A 95 4.10 -12.20 -11.44
CA GLY A 95 4.59 -13.40 -12.10
C GLY A 95 4.92 -13.15 -13.58
N HIS A 96 4.02 -12.43 -14.30
CA HIS A 96 4.27 -12.05 -15.69
C HIS A 96 5.51 -11.17 -15.84
N SER A 97 5.71 -10.24 -14.94
CA SER A 97 6.80 -9.29 -15.00
C SER A 97 8.15 -9.94 -14.71
N LEU A 98 8.20 -10.88 -13.78
CA LEU A 98 9.40 -11.66 -13.49
C LEU A 98 9.80 -12.50 -14.71
N HIS A 99 8.82 -13.23 -15.30
CA HIS A 99 9.08 -14.01 -16.49
C HIS A 99 9.59 -13.14 -17.66
N ARG A 100 8.97 -11.98 -17.88
CA ARG A 100 9.40 -11.06 -18.92
C ARG A 100 10.77 -10.45 -18.65
N GLN A 101 11.11 -10.21 -17.39
CA GLN A 101 12.43 -9.75 -16.98
C GLN A 101 13.52 -10.79 -17.31
N ASP A 102 13.23 -12.08 -17.08
CA ASP A 102 14.14 -13.17 -17.39
C ASP A 102 14.33 -13.34 -18.91
N GLU A 103 13.28 -13.13 -19.72
CA GLU A 103 13.37 -13.21 -21.19
C GLU A 103 14.19 -12.06 -21.79
N VAL A 104 13.98 -10.84 -21.32
CA VAL A 104 14.54 -9.62 -21.94
C VAL A 104 15.88 -9.22 -21.32
N GLY A 105 16.19 -9.73 -20.13
CA GLY A 105 17.40 -9.36 -19.38
C GLY A 105 17.37 -7.93 -18.80
N ASP A 106 16.18 -7.26 -18.81
CA ASP A 106 16.01 -5.89 -18.29
C ASP A 106 15.25 -5.90 -16.96
N VAL A 107 15.52 -4.94 -16.10
CA VAL A 107 14.90 -4.81 -14.77
C VAL A 107 13.48 -4.22 -14.89
N ILE A 108 12.46 -5.06 -14.91
CA ILE A 108 11.06 -4.67 -15.15
C ILE A 108 10.30 -4.40 -13.85
N VAL A 109 10.48 -5.21 -12.81
CA VAL A 109 9.69 -5.14 -11.58
C VAL A 109 9.74 -3.77 -10.90
N PRO A 110 10.88 -3.09 -10.72
CA PRO A 110 10.93 -1.73 -10.19
C PRO A 110 10.19 -0.70 -11.06
N LYS A 111 10.23 -0.85 -12.40
CA LYS A 111 9.49 0.02 -13.32
C LYS A 111 7.98 -0.08 -13.12
N LEU A 112 7.47 -1.27 -12.80
CA LEU A 112 6.04 -1.47 -12.48
C LEU A 112 5.64 -0.77 -11.18
N HIS A 113 6.46 -0.88 -10.14
CA HIS A 113 6.18 -0.16 -8.88
C HIS A 113 6.22 1.36 -9.06
N GLY A 114 7.11 1.86 -9.93
CA GLY A 114 7.12 3.26 -10.35
C GLY A 114 5.83 3.66 -11.08
N ALA A 115 5.41 2.88 -12.07
CA ALA A 115 4.15 3.12 -12.80
C ALA A 115 2.92 3.08 -11.88
N TRP A 116 2.89 2.15 -10.92
CA TRP A 116 1.85 2.10 -9.89
C TRP A 116 1.78 3.39 -9.06
N ALA A 117 2.92 3.92 -8.63
CA ALA A 117 2.99 5.16 -7.86
C ALA A 117 2.51 6.37 -8.69
N VAL A 118 2.90 6.44 -9.97
CA VAL A 118 2.42 7.47 -10.91
C VAL A 118 0.90 7.36 -11.10
N GLY A 119 0.37 6.14 -11.26
CA GLY A 119 -1.07 5.90 -11.34
C GLY A 119 -1.82 6.36 -10.08
N ALA A 120 -1.29 6.05 -8.89
CA ALA A 120 -1.86 6.49 -7.61
C ALA A 120 -1.86 8.03 -7.50
N MET A 121 -0.76 8.67 -7.88
CA MET A 121 -0.65 10.14 -7.91
C MET A 121 -1.63 10.77 -8.91
N SER A 122 -1.75 10.20 -10.11
CA SER A 122 -2.69 10.69 -11.13
C SER A 122 -4.15 10.63 -10.64
N THR A 123 -4.55 9.53 -10.00
CA THR A 123 -5.91 9.41 -9.45
C THR A 123 -6.16 10.37 -8.28
N ALA A 124 -5.14 10.63 -7.45
CA ALA A 124 -5.23 11.61 -6.36
C ALA A 124 -5.31 13.05 -6.92
N ALA A 125 -4.54 13.37 -7.95
CA ALA A 125 -4.61 14.66 -8.63
C ALA A 125 -5.98 14.91 -9.29
N ILE A 126 -6.53 13.89 -9.97
CA ILE A 126 -7.90 13.97 -10.52
C ILE A 126 -8.91 14.22 -9.38
N ALA A 127 -8.81 13.48 -8.28
CA ALA A 127 -9.69 13.68 -7.13
C ALA A 127 -9.59 15.10 -6.57
N PHE A 128 -8.40 15.65 -6.45
CA PHE A 128 -8.20 17.05 -6.03
C PHE A 128 -8.95 18.03 -6.92
N LEU A 129 -8.86 17.87 -8.24
CA LEU A 129 -9.48 18.78 -9.19
C LEU A 129 -11.01 18.71 -9.21
N ILE A 130 -11.59 17.53 -8.98
CA ILE A 130 -13.02 17.30 -9.25
C ILE A 130 -13.86 17.03 -8.00
N SER A 131 -13.26 16.83 -6.82
CA SER A 131 -13.99 16.41 -5.60
C SER A 131 -15.05 17.42 -5.14
N ASN A 132 -14.91 18.70 -5.44
CA ASN A 132 -15.91 19.72 -5.12
C ASN A 132 -17.08 19.77 -6.12
N TYR A 133 -16.92 19.19 -7.32
CA TYR A 133 -17.87 19.34 -8.43
C TYR A 133 -18.58 18.04 -8.78
N LEU A 134 -17.92 16.88 -8.50
CA LEU A 134 -18.43 15.59 -8.91
C LEU A 134 -18.56 14.65 -7.69
N SER A 135 -19.74 14.04 -7.54
CA SER A 135 -19.95 13.05 -6.47
C SER A 135 -18.97 11.88 -6.60
N ILE A 136 -18.64 11.25 -5.47
CA ILE A 136 -17.76 10.07 -5.46
C ILE A 136 -18.28 8.96 -6.36
N THR A 137 -19.60 8.78 -6.41
CA THR A 137 -20.27 7.75 -7.21
C THR A 137 -19.92 7.88 -8.69
N TRP A 138 -20.14 9.07 -9.28
CA TRP A 138 -19.81 9.31 -10.68
C TRP A 138 -18.30 9.32 -10.94
N HIS A 139 -17.53 9.95 -10.05
CA HIS A 139 -16.06 9.98 -10.17
C HIS A 139 -15.48 8.59 -10.29
N ILE A 140 -15.76 7.73 -9.30
CA ILE A 140 -15.17 6.38 -9.26
C ILE A 140 -15.73 5.49 -10.36
N THR A 141 -17.03 5.58 -10.68
CA THR A 141 -17.61 4.79 -11.77
C THR A 141 -16.94 5.09 -13.11
N ILE A 142 -16.85 6.37 -13.49
CA ILE A 142 -16.20 6.79 -14.74
C ILE A 142 -14.72 6.35 -14.74
N LEU A 143 -14.01 6.61 -13.64
CA LEU A 143 -12.61 6.24 -13.52
C LEU A 143 -12.41 4.72 -13.67
N MET A 144 -13.25 3.91 -13.03
CA MET A 144 -13.15 2.44 -13.12
C MET A 144 -13.45 1.93 -14.54
N ILE A 145 -14.43 2.50 -15.23
CA ILE A 145 -14.73 2.14 -16.63
C ILE A 145 -13.52 2.47 -17.53
N VAL A 146 -12.99 3.69 -17.44
CA VAL A 146 -11.85 4.12 -18.27
C VAL A 146 -10.61 3.26 -17.99
N VAL A 147 -10.25 3.09 -16.72
CA VAL A 147 -9.08 2.27 -16.33
C VAL A 147 -9.29 0.81 -16.74
N TRP A 148 -10.49 0.26 -16.58
CA TRP A 148 -10.80 -1.10 -17.00
C TRP A 148 -10.65 -1.29 -18.50
N LEU A 149 -11.20 -0.39 -19.32
CA LEU A 149 -11.07 -0.44 -20.79
C LEU A 149 -9.60 -0.41 -21.23
N ILE A 150 -8.80 0.54 -20.68
CA ILE A 150 -7.37 0.65 -21.00
C ILE A 150 -6.63 -0.63 -20.57
N THR A 151 -6.94 -1.16 -19.39
CA THR A 151 -6.31 -2.37 -18.86
C THR A 151 -6.67 -3.60 -19.71
N GLN A 152 -7.95 -3.80 -20.07
CA GLN A 152 -8.37 -4.92 -20.92
C GLN A 152 -7.73 -4.85 -22.32
N PHE A 153 -7.67 -3.65 -22.91
CA PHE A 153 -7.00 -3.45 -24.19
C PHE A 153 -5.49 -3.77 -24.11
N SER A 154 -4.84 -3.40 -23.00
CA SER A 154 -3.44 -3.72 -22.77
C SER A 154 -3.21 -5.22 -22.56
N ILE A 155 -4.06 -5.86 -21.75
CA ILE A 155 -3.99 -7.31 -21.50
C ILE A 155 -4.28 -8.12 -22.78
N ALA A 156 -5.16 -7.63 -23.66
CA ALA A 156 -5.46 -8.31 -24.92
C ALA A 156 -4.21 -8.52 -25.78
N LYS A 157 -3.24 -7.59 -25.72
CA LYS A 157 -1.97 -7.65 -26.45
C LYS A 157 -0.94 -8.60 -25.84
N LEU A 158 -1.16 -9.11 -24.62
CA LEU A 158 -0.26 -10.07 -24.01
C LEU A 158 -0.39 -11.43 -24.70
N SER A 159 0.75 -12.12 -24.88
CA SER A 159 0.75 -13.50 -25.37
C SER A 159 0.05 -14.44 -24.36
N ASN A 160 -0.62 -15.49 -24.87
CA ASN A 160 -1.25 -16.49 -24.01
C ASN A 160 -0.25 -17.51 -23.45
N THR A 161 0.95 -17.55 -24.01
CA THR A 161 1.96 -18.55 -23.71
C THR A 161 2.85 -18.04 -22.59
N PHE A 162 2.61 -18.57 -21.38
CA PHE A 162 3.68 -18.76 -20.43
C PHE A 162 4.08 -20.22 -20.55
N PRO A 163 5.26 -20.55 -21.09
CA PRO A 163 5.84 -21.85 -20.82
C PRO A 163 5.99 -21.91 -19.31
N ALA A 164 5.39 -22.92 -18.68
CA ALA A 164 5.76 -23.30 -17.33
C ALA A 164 7.30 -23.39 -17.34
N ASN A 165 7.97 -22.63 -16.47
CA ASN A 165 9.41 -22.78 -16.34
C ASN A 165 9.66 -24.07 -15.59
N PRO A 166 10.13 -25.17 -16.24
CA PRO A 166 10.28 -26.47 -15.58
C PRO A 166 11.24 -26.40 -14.38
N ALA A 167 12.19 -25.45 -14.40
CA ALA A 167 13.13 -25.23 -13.30
C ALA A 167 12.51 -24.49 -12.09
N ALA A 168 11.37 -23.81 -12.27
CA ALA A 168 10.61 -23.25 -11.16
C ALA A 168 9.59 -24.25 -10.57
N ASP A 169 9.24 -25.30 -11.32
CA ASP A 169 8.24 -26.29 -10.91
C ASP A 169 8.76 -27.28 -9.86
N ASP A 170 10.04 -27.59 -9.81
CA ASP A 170 10.59 -28.53 -8.82
C ASP A 170 10.60 -27.96 -7.38
N ASP A 171 10.66 -26.63 -7.21
CA ASP A 171 10.57 -25.98 -5.89
C ASP A 171 9.18 -25.32 -5.63
N TYR A 172 8.36 -25.15 -6.66
CA TYR A 172 7.03 -24.55 -6.60
C TYR A 172 5.94 -25.59 -6.93
N GLN A 173 5.90 -26.69 -6.21
CA GLN A 173 4.68 -27.51 -6.18
C GLN A 173 3.61 -26.67 -5.46
N ALA A 174 2.96 -25.81 -6.24
CA ALA A 174 1.79 -25.06 -5.84
C ALA A 174 0.73 -26.05 -5.36
N GLY A 175 0.57 -26.19 -4.04
CA GLY A 175 -0.48 -27.03 -3.50
C GLY A 175 -0.21 -27.73 -2.19
N SER A 176 1.01 -27.77 -1.73
CA SER A 176 1.30 -28.39 -0.44
C SER A 176 1.57 -27.32 0.62
N LEU A 177 0.54 -26.97 1.41
CA LEU A 177 0.70 -26.28 2.69
C LEU A 177 1.75 -26.97 3.60
N LYS A 178 2.05 -28.25 3.35
CA LYS A 178 3.08 -29.04 4.05
C LYS A 178 4.51 -28.64 3.67
N GLN A 179 4.74 -28.02 2.51
CA GLN A 179 6.07 -27.53 2.11
C GLN A 179 6.39 -26.11 2.58
N PHE A 180 5.39 -25.35 3.03
CA PHE A 180 5.61 -24.08 3.73
C PHE A 180 6.20 -24.37 5.11
N LYS A 181 7.47 -24.72 5.18
CA LYS A 181 8.23 -24.58 6.43
C LYS A 181 8.37 -23.08 6.72
N PHE A 182 7.33 -22.53 7.34
CA PHE A 182 7.22 -21.12 7.73
C PHE A 182 8.29 -20.83 8.79
N LYS A 183 9.48 -20.44 8.35
CA LYS A 183 10.47 -19.84 9.26
C LYS A 183 10.29 -18.34 9.21
N VAL A 184 9.45 -17.83 10.10
CA VAL A 184 9.27 -16.37 10.23
C VAL A 184 10.48 -15.79 10.93
N ASN A 185 11.21 -14.92 10.25
CA ASN A 185 12.16 -14.02 10.90
C ASN A 185 11.37 -12.84 11.50
N TRP A 186 11.00 -12.97 12.77
CA TRP A 186 10.18 -11.96 13.47
C TRP A 186 10.84 -10.59 13.52
N PHE A 187 12.16 -10.51 13.65
CA PHE A 187 12.85 -9.23 13.68
C PHE A 187 12.75 -8.50 12.34
N LEU A 188 12.93 -9.22 11.23
CA LEU A 188 12.75 -8.68 9.88
C LEU A 188 11.28 -8.32 9.61
N SER A 189 10.35 -9.19 10.01
CA SER A 189 8.91 -9.00 9.77
C SER A 189 8.34 -7.82 10.56
N LEU A 190 8.71 -7.66 11.81
CA LEU A 190 8.30 -6.52 12.63
C LEU A 190 8.94 -5.21 12.14
N GLY A 191 10.21 -5.24 11.71
CA GLY A 191 10.84 -4.09 11.07
C GLY A 191 10.11 -3.67 9.78
N PHE A 192 9.75 -4.65 8.95
CA PHE A 192 8.98 -4.39 7.72
C PHE A 192 7.56 -3.88 8.02
N PHE A 193 6.90 -4.40 9.04
CA PHE A 193 5.63 -3.87 9.51
C PHE A 193 5.75 -2.40 9.94
N CYS A 194 6.73 -2.05 10.77
CA CYS A 194 7.01 -0.67 11.18
C CYS A 194 7.30 0.26 9.98
N ALA A 195 7.91 -0.28 8.92
CA ALA A 195 8.16 0.44 7.69
C ALA A 195 6.90 0.67 6.84
N SER A 196 5.96 -0.27 6.86
CA SER A 196 4.79 -0.29 5.98
C SER A 196 3.56 0.39 6.58
N ILE A 197 3.41 0.41 7.91
CA ILE A 197 2.19 0.87 8.58
C ILE A 197 1.84 2.32 8.23
N MET A 198 2.83 3.18 8.02
CA MET A 198 2.62 4.57 7.66
C MET A 198 1.89 4.72 6.31
N GLU A 199 2.29 3.95 5.29
CA GLU A 199 1.66 3.99 3.97
C GLU A 199 0.16 3.62 4.04
N PHE A 200 -0.17 2.59 4.81
CA PHE A 200 -1.57 2.17 5.01
C PHE A 200 -2.36 3.18 5.84
N THR A 201 -1.78 3.70 6.92
CA THR A 201 -2.44 4.69 7.78
C THR A 201 -2.74 5.97 7.02
N ILE A 202 -1.79 6.47 6.23
CA ILE A 202 -1.99 7.67 5.42
C ILE A 202 -3.03 7.44 4.32
N ALA A 203 -3.02 6.28 3.66
CA ALA A 203 -4.02 5.96 2.63
C ALA A 203 -5.46 5.93 3.18
N ASP A 204 -5.64 5.52 4.42
CA ASP A 204 -6.96 5.43 5.05
C ASP A 204 -7.38 6.77 5.71
N TRP A 205 -6.46 7.51 6.34
CA TRP A 205 -6.78 8.59 7.27
C TRP A 205 -6.33 9.99 6.86
N ALA A 206 -5.39 10.16 5.91
CA ALA A 206 -4.83 11.49 5.60
C ALA A 206 -5.89 12.48 5.11
N THR A 207 -6.80 12.07 4.23
CA THR A 207 -7.86 12.95 3.71
C THR A 207 -8.93 13.22 4.77
N LEU A 208 -9.23 12.23 5.61
CA LEU A 208 -10.14 12.39 6.76
C LEU A 208 -9.55 13.36 7.78
N PHE A 209 -8.25 13.25 8.12
CA PHE A 209 -7.54 14.20 8.98
C PHE A 209 -7.68 15.64 8.47
N GLY A 210 -7.39 15.86 7.19
CA GLY A 210 -7.53 17.20 6.60
C GLY A 210 -8.97 17.74 6.70
N LYS A 211 -9.98 16.90 6.47
CA LYS A 211 -11.37 17.30 6.49
C LYS A 211 -11.94 17.46 7.90
N GLU A 212 -11.75 16.47 8.78
CA GLU A 212 -12.41 16.39 10.09
C GLU A 212 -11.65 17.15 11.18
N GLU A 213 -10.31 17.18 11.17
CA GLU A 213 -9.52 17.83 12.22
C GLU A 213 -8.97 19.21 11.81
N LEU A 214 -8.64 19.41 10.53
CA LEU A 214 -8.18 20.72 10.06
C LEU A 214 -9.28 21.54 9.36
N ASN A 215 -10.51 21.01 9.26
CA ASN A 215 -11.65 21.69 8.61
C ASN A 215 -11.35 22.18 7.18
N MET A 216 -10.59 21.37 6.42
CA MET A 216 -10.30 21.66 5.01
C MET A 216 -11.51 21.38 4.12
N SER A 217 -11.62 22.09 2.98
CA SER A 217 -12.56 21.71 1.92
C SER A 217 -12.20 20.32 1.34
N ALA A 218 -13.17 19.67 0.70
CA ALA A 218 -12.96 18.32 0.14
C ALA A 218 -11.74 18.25 -0.79
N SER A 219 -11.57 19.22 -1.71
CA SER A 219 -10.41 19.29 -2.58
C SER A 219 -9.10 19.49 -1.80
N ILE A 220 -9.05 20.45 -0.89
CA ILE A 220 -7.82 20.75 -0.14
C ILE A 220 -7.41 19.57 0.74
N ALA A 221 -8.36 18.87 1.35
CA ALA A 221 -8.10 17.69 2.16
C ALA A 221 -7.42 16.55 1.37
N THR A 222 -7.71 16.42 0.06
CA THR A 222 -7.04 15.41 -0.79
C THR A 222 -5.56 15.69 -0.97
N LEU A 223 -5.11 16.96 -0.78
CA LEU A 223 -3.69 17.32 -0.87
C LEU A 223 -2.84 16.64 0.20
N CYS A 224 -3.40 16.31 1.38
CA CYS A 224 -2.68 15.55 2.40
C CYS A 224 -2.14 14.24 1.83
N TYR A 225 -2.99 13.49 1.12
CA TYR A 225 -2.59 12.24 0.48
C TYR A 225 -1.72 12.47 -0.77
N LEU A 226 -2.05 13.46 -1.58
CA LEU A 226 -1.30 13.77 -2.80
C LEU A 226 0.15 14.15 -2.50
N VAL A 227 0.37 15.01 -1.53
CA VAL A 227 1.71 15.47 -1.13
C VAL A 227 2.53 14.34 -0.52
N TYR A 228 1.89 13.44 0.24
CA TYR A 228 2.53 12.19 0.68
C TYR A 228 3.04 11.37 -0.51
N LEU A 229 2.21 11.18 -1.56
CA LEU A 229 2.62 10.44 -2.76
C LEU A 229 3.77 11.12 -3.50
N ILE A 230 3.81 12.45 -3.54
CA ILE A 230 4.95 13.19 -4.12
C ILE A 230 6.24 12.85 -3.37
N GLY A 231 6.24 12.93 -2.04
CA GLY A 231 7.39 12.54 -1.22
C GLY A 231 7.82 11.08 -1.45
N LEU A 232 6.84 10.17 -1.51
CA LEU A 232 7.05 8.75 -1.76
C LEU A 232 7.71 8.49 -3.12
N ILE A 233 7.25 9.16 -4.17
CA ILE A 233 7.75 9.02 -5.53
C ILE A 233 9.17 9.57 -5.63
N ILE A 234 9.41 10.78 -5.14
CA ILE A 234 10.75 11.39 -5.13
C ILE A 234 11.77 10.46 -4.46
N GLY A 235 11.44 9.96 -3.28
CA GLY A 235 12.34 9.05 -2.56
C GLY A 235 12.54 7.69 -3.27
N ARG A 236 11.49 7.12 -3.90
CA ARG A 236 11.61 5.86 -4.67
C ARG A 236 12.51 6.00 -5.90
N PHE A 237 12.42 7.10 -6.62
CA PHE A 237 13.33 7.34 -7.76
C PHE A 237 14.75 7.67 -7.32
N SER A 238 14.95 8.21 -6.14
CA SER A 238 16.27 8.53 -5.59
C SER A 238 16.98 7.34 -4.94
N ILE A 239 16.29 6.18 -4.73
CA ILE A 239 16.82 5.06 -3.94
C ILE A 239 18.12 4.48 -4.50
N GLY A 240 18.23 4.37 -5.83
CA GLY A 240 19.45 3.83 -6.48
C GLY A 240 20.66 4.71 -6.19
N TRP A 241 20.50 6.02 -6.35
CA TRP A 241 21.54 6.99 -5.99
C TRP A 241 21.83 6.93 -4.48
N ALA A 242 20.81 6.88 -3.66
CA ALA A 242 20.92 6.89 -2.21
C ALA A 242 21.73 5.70 -1.67
N LEU A 243 21.47 4.49 -2.17
CA LEU A 243 22.18 3.27 -1.75
C LEU A 243 23.63 3.22 -2.23
N ASN A 244 24.00 3.96 -3.26
CA ASN A 244 25.41 4.10 -3.68
C ASN A 244 26.22 4.98 -2.72
N HIS A 245 25.56 5.86 -1.96
CA HIS A 245 26.25 6.82 -1.08
C HIS A 245 26.24 6.38 0.38
N GLN A 246 25.19 5.70 0.83
CA GLN A 246 25.03 5.29 2.23
C GLN A 246 24.47 3.87 2.35
N SER A 247 24.72 3.24 3.50
CA SER A 247 24.28 1.89 3.79
C SER A 247 22.76 1.78 3.95
N GLU A 248 22.19 0.58 3.71
CA GLU A 248 20.79 0.29 3.99
C GLU A 248 20.40 0.60 5.43
N ARG A 249 21.29 0.31 6.38
CA ARG A 249 21.10 0.65 7.80
C ARG A 249 20.88 2.16 8.00
N PHE A 250 21.67 2.99 7.31
CA PHE A 250 21.50 4.44 7.38
C PHE A 250 20.12 4.85 6.86
N TRP A 251 19.73 4.35 5.68
CA TRP A 251 18.46 4.73 5.06
C TRP A 251 17.24 4.21 5.82
N ILE A 252 17.30 3.02 6.45
CA ILE A 252 16.23 2.56 7.35
C ILE A 252 16.07 3.52 8.52
N LYS A 253 17.17 3.93 9.17
CA LYS A 253 17.12 4.87 10.29
C LYS A 253 16.70 6.27 9.87
N ALA A 254 17.25 6.79 8.78
CA ALA A 254 16.89 8.09 8.24
C ALA A 254 15.40 8.15 7.86
N GLY A 255 14.88 7.11 7.20
CA GLY A 255 13.45 6.97 6.89
C GLY A 255 12.59 6.97 8.15
N GLY A 256 12.99 6.21 9.17
CA GLY A 256 12.31 6.19 10.47
C GLY A 256 12.34 7.57 11.18
N ALA A 257 13.46 8.27 11.15
CA ALA A 257 13.58 9.61 11.76
C ALA A 257 12.75 10.65 11.00
N VAL A 258 12.90 10.72 9.68
CA VAL A 258 12.20 11.72 8.84
C VAL A 258 10.70 11.46 8.82
N GLY A 259 10.28 10.22 8.50
CA GLY A 259 8.88 9.84 8.43
C GLY A 259 8.22 9.68 9.81
N GLY A 260 8.99 9.38 10.86
CA GLY A 260 8.48 9.31 12.23
C GLY A 260 8.54 10.66 12.93
N ALA A 261 9.72 11.10 13.41
CA ALA A 261 9.85 12.34 14.20
C ALA A 261 9.47 13.58 13.39
N GLY A 262 9.88 13.67 12.11
CA GLY A 262 9.55 14.81 11.25
C GLY A 262 8.03 14.93 11.07
N PHE A 263 7.34 13.83 10.78
CA PHE A 263 5.89 13.83 10.63
C PHE A 263 5.16 14.18 11.94
N ILE A 264 5.52 13.53 13.08
CA ILE A 264 4.95 13.84 14.40
C ILE A 264 5.02 15.35 14.67
N SER A 265 6.21 15.95 14.50
CA SER A 265 6.42 17.37 14.80
C SER A 265 5.52 18.27 13.96
N MET A 266 5.37 17.96 12.66
CA MET A 266 4.54 18.76 11.76
C MET A 266 3.05 18.58 12.02
N ILE A 267 2.58 17.37 12.31
CA ILE A 267 1.17 17.13 12.61
C ILE A 267 0.76 17.80 13.91
N LEU A 268 1.56 17.67 14.97
CA LEU A 268 1.28 18.35 16.24
C LEU A 268 1.30 19.89 16.09
N LEU A 269 2.29 20.42 15.36
CA LEU A 269 2.36 21.87 15.13
C LEU A 269 1.18 22.38 14.30
N SER A 270 0.73 21.61 13.29
CA SER A 270 -0.45 21.99 12.49
C SER A 270 -1.72 21.99 13.34
N ALA A 271 -1.91 20.99 14.22
CA ALA A 271 -3.04 20.91 15.11
C ALA A 271 -3.08 22.10 16.12
N LEU A 272 -1.92 22.52 16.61
CA LEU A 272 -1.82 23.68 17.50
C LEU A 272 -2.14 25.02 16.81
N LEU A 273 -1.91 25.12 15.51
CA LEU A 273 -2.03 26.36 14.75
C LEU A 273 -3.36 26.51 14.03
N VAL A 274 -4.19 25.45 13.93
CA VAL A 274 -5.39 25.45 13.09
C VAL A 274 -6.40 26.52 13.49
N ASP A 275 -6.52 26.84 14.77
CA ASP A 275 -7.44 27.88 15.29
C ASP A 275 -6.88 29.29 15.13
N SER A 276 -5.54 29.47 15.16
CA SER A 276 -4.89 30.75 15.07
C SER A 276 -4.53 31.19 13.65
N ASN A 277 -4.07 30.24 12.82
CA ASN A 277 -3.68 30.50 11.43
C ASN A 277 -3.88 29.26 10.56
N LYS A 278 -5.06 29.13 9.98
CA LYS A 278 -5.44 27.97 9.14
C LYS A 278 -4.49 27.73 7.97
N THR A 279 -4.08 28.81 7.27
CA THR A 279 -3.19 28.68 6.11
C THR A 279 -1.83 28.10 6.51
N LEU A 280 -1.25 28.59 7.58
CA LEU A 280 0.03 28.08 8.08
C LEU A 280 -0.11 26.65 8.58
N ALA A 281 -1.19 26.32 9.30
CA ALA A 281 -1.48 24.96 9.73
C ALA A 281 -1.55 23.96 8.55
N TYR A 282 -2.22 24.36 7.46
CA TYR A 282 -2.32 23.53 6.25
C TYR A 282 -0.96 23.29 5.60
N LEU A 283 -0.15 24.34 5.44
CA LEU A 283 1.19 24.24 4.85
C LEU A 283 2.11 23.33 5.68
N ILE A 284 2.04 23.43 7.00
CA ILE A 284 2.80 22.59 7.93
C ILE A 284 2.33 21.14 7.85
N ALA A 285 1.01 20.88 7.80
CA ALA A 285 0.48 19.54 7.62
C ALA A 285 0.96 18.92 6.30
N PHE A 286 0.87 19.65 5.19
CA PHE A 286 1.35 19.18 3.88
C PHE A 286 2.84 18.88 3.91
N PHE A 287 3.66 19.72 4.54
CA PHE A 287 5.08 19.42 4.70
C PHE A 287 5.31 18.17 5.55
N GLY A 288 4.50 17.94 6.60
CA GLY A 288 4.50 16.70 7.37
C GLY A 288 4.20 15.49 6.50
N PHE A 289 3.12 15.50 5.71
CA PHE A 289 2.78 14.42 4.80
C PHE A 289 3.88 14.16 3.74
N PHE A 290 4.54 15.21 3.26
CA PHE A 290 5.69 15.06 2.37
C PHE A 290 6.84 14.33 3.07
N LEU A 291 7.18 14.69 4.31
CA LEU A 291 8.21 14.01 5.09
C LEU A 291 7.87 12.55 5.37
N ALA A 292 6.60 12.25 5.67
CA ALA A 292 6.13 10.87 5.84
C ALA A 292 6.32 10.04 4.56
N GLY A 293 5.99 10.62 3.39
CA GLY A 293 6.18 9.98 2.09
C GLY A 293 7.65 9.75 1.78
N LEU A 294 8.48 10.76 1.96
CA LEU A 294 9.92 10.68 1.73
C LEU A 294 10.57 9.64 2.65
N GLY A 295 10.21 9.64 3.94
CA GLY A 295 10.73 8.69 4.92
C GLY A 295 10.31 7.25 4.65
N SER A 296 9.09 7.01 4.15
CA SER A 296 8.59 5.67 3.85
C SER A 296 9.15 5.09 2.55
N SER A 297 9.59 5.93 1.63
CA SER A 297 9.84 5.61 0.21
C SER A 297 10.80 4.46 -0.04
N ALA A 298 11.92 4.45 0.68
CA ALA A 298 13.01 3.50 0.51
C ALA A 298 12.82 2.19 1.30
N LEU A 299 11.94 2.19 2.29
CA LEU A 299 11.90 1.14 3.32
C LEU A 299 11.48 -0.21 2.75
N ALA A 300 10.34 -0.28 2.04
CA ALA A 300 9.84 -1.54 1.52
C ALA A 300 10.82 -2.20 0.52
N PRO A 301 11.40 -1.50 -0.47
CA PRO A 301 12.43 -2.07 -1.33
C PRO A 301 13.66 -2.60 -0.58
N ILE A 302 14.11 -1.89 0.45
CA ILE A 302 15.25 -2.30 1.27
C ILE A 302 14.93 -3.58 2.04
N PHE A 303 13.77 -3.66 2.71
CA PHE A 303 13.38 -4.85 3.44
C PHE A 303 13.19 -6.08 2.54
N PHE A 304 12.61 -5.91 1.35
CA PHE A 304 12.51 -7.00 0.36
C PHE A 304 13.89 -7.46 -0.13
N SER A 305 14.80 -6.53 -0.39
CA SER A 305 16.17 -6.85 -0.76
C SER A 305 16.91 -7.64 0.33
N ILE A 306 16.74 -7.24 1.60
CA ILE A 306 17.31 -7.95 2.75
C ILE A 306 16.70 -9.35 2.87
N ALA A 307 15.37 -9.50 2.76
CA ALA A 307 14.70 -10.80 2.82
C ALA A 307 15.21 -11.75 1.72
N GLY A 308 15.37 -11.25 0.49
CA GLY A 308 15.93 -12.00 -0.61
C GLY A 308 17.35 -12.53 -0.30
N ARG A 309 18.24 -11.67 0.16
CA ARG A 309 19.64 -12.07 0.48
C ARG A 309 19.74 -13.09 1.63
N LEU A 310 18.81 -13.03 2.60
CA LEU A 310 18.77 -13.98 3.73
C LEU A 310 18.19 -15.34 3.34
N SER A 311 17.65 -15.50 2.15
CA SER A 311 16.89 -16.69 1.73
C SER A 311 17.73 -17.80 1.13
N ASN A 312 19.05 -17.64 1.00
CA ASN A 312 19.95 -18.61 0.36
C ASN A 312 19.47 -19.06 -1.03
N GLY A 313 19.07 -18.09 -1.87
CA GLY A 313 18.61 -18.34 -3.24
C GLY A 313 17.10 -18.52 -3.42
N ARG A 314 16.32 -18.57 -2.32
CA ARG A 314 14.84 -18.70 -2.35
C ARG A 314 14.16 -17.34 -2.24
N ASN A 315 14.58 -16.38 -3.04
CA ASN A 315 14.18 -14.97 -2.92
C ASN A 315 12.67 -14.77 -2.97
N ALA A 316 11.98 -15.42 -3.90
CA ALA A 316 10.52 -15.29 -4.08
C ALA A 316 9.76 -15.78 -2.84
N ILE A 317 10.18 -16.91 -2.25
CA ILE A 317 9.56 -17.48 -1.05
C ILE A 317 9.74 -16.55 0.15
N ALA A 318 10.95 -16.00 0.35
CA ALA A 318 11.23 -15.09 1.46
C ALA A 318 10.40 -13.80 1.38
N VAL A 319 10.31 -13.21 0.18
CA VAL A 319 9.48 -12.02 -0.07
C VAL A 319 8.00 -12.33 0.13
N ALA A 320 7.51 -13.48 -0.33
CA ALA A 320 6.12 -13.91 -0.14
C ALA A 320 5.79 -14.12 1.35
N GLN A 321 6.68 -14.76 2.10
CA GLN A 321 6.51 -14.96 3.56
C GLN A 321 6.49 -13.63 4.30
N LEU A 322 7.42 -12.73 3.99
CA LEU A 322 7.48 -11.39 4.59
C LEU A 322 6.20 -10.59 4.30
N SER A 323 5.73 -10.64 3.05
CA SER A 323 4.49 -9.97 2.63
C SER A 323 3.26 -10.56 3.33
N PHE A 324 3.18 -11.89 3.46
CA PHE A 324 2.06 -12.56 4.13
C PHE A 324 1.96 -12.16 5.60
N VAL A 325 3.08 -12.24 6.33
CA VAL A 325 3.14 -11.84 7.74
C VAL A 325 2.78 -10.37 7.90
N ASN A 326 3.32 -9.51 7.03
CA ASN A 326 3.02 -8.08 7.04
C ASN A 326 1.54 -7.81 6.80
N THR A 327 0.92 -8.45 5.80
CA THR A 327 -0.51 -8.27 5.49
C THR A 327 -1.39 -8.67 6.67
N PHE A 328 -1.03 -9.76 7.35
CA PHE A 328 -1.76 -10.22 8.54
C PHE A 328 -1.65 -9.22 9.70
N ILE A 329 -0.44 -8.73 9.99
CA ILE A 329 -0.23 -7.75 11.07
C ILE A 329 -0.91 -6.41 10.71
N ILE A 330 -0.83 -5.97 9.46
CA ILE A 330 -1.51 -4.75 8.98
C ILE A 330 -3.03 -4.86 9.12
N PHE A 331 -3.61 -6.03 8.81
CA PHE A 331 -5.05 -6.26 9.00
C PHE A 331 -5.49 -6.01 10.45
N ILE A 332 -4.79 -6.62 11.40
CA ILE A 332 -5.07 -6.42 12.83
C ILE A 332 -4.86 -4.95 13.23
N SER A 333 -3.76 -4.35 12.76
CA SER A 333 -3.39 -2.97 13.10
C SER A 333 -4.39 -1.96 12.54
N LYS A 334 -4.95 -2.16 11.36
CA LYS A 334 -5.99 -1.29 10.79
C LYS A 334 -7.22 -1.26 11.67
N THR A 335 -7.66 -2.40 12.17
CA THR A 335 -8.81 -2.48 13.10
C THR A 335 -8.49 -1.77 14.41
N ILE A 336 -7.32 -2.01 15.00
CA ILE A 336 -6.88 -1.32 16.22
C ILE A 336 -6.82 0.19 16.01
N LEU A 337 -6.20 0.65 14.91
CA LEU A 337 -6.12 2.07 14.57
C LEU A 337 -7.50 2.71 14.37
N ALA A 338 -8.44 2.00 13.74
CA ALA A 338 -9.79 2.50 13.53
C ALA A 338 -10.51 2.79 14.86
N TRP A 339 -10.41 1.87 15.82
CA TRP A 339 -10.99 2.07 17.14
C TRP A 339 -10.20 3.07 17.99
N LEU A 340 -8.90 3.19 17.78
CA LEU A 340 -8.10 4.26 18.38
C LEU A 340 -8.56 5.63 17.88
N VAL A 341 -8.83 5.78 16.58
CA VAL A 341 -9.42 7.00 16.01
C VAL A 341 -10.76 7.32 16.63
N GLU A 342 -11.64 6.32 16.73
CA GLU A 342 -13.01 6.51 17.29
C GLU A 342 -12.99 6.95 18.75
N LEU A 343 -12.09 6.37 19.54
CA LEU A 343 -12.00 6.65 20.98
C LEU A 343 -11.21 7.92 21.30
N THR A 344 -10.41 8.41 20.36
CA THR A 344 -9.53 9.58 20.60
C THR A 344 -9.61 10.60 19.45
N SER A 345 -8.78 10.43 18.40
CA SER A 345 -8.71 11.34 17.25
C SER A 345 -7.94 10.70 16.09
N ILE A 346 -8.09 11.24 14.88
CA ILE A 346 -7.27 10.82 13.71
C ILE A 346 -5.81 11.19 13.95
N THR A 347 -5.54 12.34 14.57
CA THR A 347 -4.18 12.74 14.98
C THR A 347 -3.50 11.63 15.79
N THR A 348 -4.19 11.03 16.76
CA THR A 348 -3.61 9.95 17.60
C THR A 348 -3.22 8.73 16.76
N ALA A 349 -4.02 8.34 15.78
CA ALA A 349 -3.68 7.23 14.88
C ALA A 349 -2.46 7.54 14.00
N LEU A 350 -2.35 8.77 13.49
CA LEU A 350 -1.18 9.24 12.74
C LEU A 350 0.08 9.24 13.63
N LEU A 351 -0.03 9.70 14.87
CA LEU A 351 1.07 9.69 15.84
C LEU A 351 1.49 8.25 16.19
N PHE A 352 0.54 7.33 16.33
CA PHE A 352 0.83 5.91 16.60
C PHE A 352 1.62 5.27 15.45
N ALA A 353 1.20 5.45 14.21
CA ALA A 353 1.93 4.96 13.04
C ALA A 353 3.34 5.58 12.95
N SER A 354 3.46 6.86 13.29
CA SER A 354 4.74 7.56 13.34
C SER A 354 5.67 7.03 14.42
N ALA A 355 5.15 6.71 15.60
CA ALA A 355 5.90 6.11 16.70
C ALA A 355 6.42 4.71 16.31
N LEU A 356 5.60 3.90 15.62
CA LEU A 356 6.06 2.63 15.05
C LEU A 356 7.16 2.84 14.00
N MET A 357 7.06 3.88 13.20
CA MET A 357 8.11 4.23 12.24
C MET A 357 9.41 4.64 12.93
N LEU A 358 9.36 5.31 14.09
CA LEU A 358 10.54 5.59 14.92
C LEU A 358 11.23 4.32 15.44
N ALA A 359 10.50 3.23 15.63
CA ALA A 359 11.10 1.94 16.00
C ALA A 359 12.11 1.43 14.96
N LEU A 360 12.09 1.95 13.72
CA LEU A 360 13.09 1.67 12.70
C LEU A 360 14.51 2.15 13.08
N LEU A 361 14.64 3.08 14.00
CA LEU A 361 15.94 3.42 14.60
C LEU A 361 16.59 2.21 15.27
N TYR A 362 15.77 1.34 15.87
CA TYR A 362 16.20 0.07 16.44
C TYR A 362 16.32 -1.03 15.36
N PHE A 363 15.30 -1.21 14.54
CA PHE A 363 15.26 -2.24 13.49
C PHE A 363 16.27 -1.98 12.35
N GLY A 364 16.85 -0.80 12.23
CA GLY A 364 17.91 -0.50 11.27
C GLY A 364 19.14 -1.42 11.39
N LYS A 365 19.29 -2.15 12.52
CA LYS A 365 20.29 -3.20 12.70
C LYS A 365 20.19 -4.32 11.67
N VAL A 366 18.98 -4.57 11.10
CA VAL A 366 18.76 -5.56 10.03
C VAL A 366 19.69 -5.29 8.83
N GLY A 367 19.87 -4.03 8.43
CA GLY A 367 20.74 -3.66 7.30
C GLY A 367 22.25 -3.94 7.54
N SER A 368 22.67 -4.17 8.78
CA SER A 368 24.06 -4.55 9.10
C SER A 368 24.24 -6.05 9.33
N ALA A 369 23.20 -6.75 9.75
CA ALA A 369 23.24 -8.17 10.09
C ALA A 369 23.50 -9.07 8.88
N VAL A 370 23.07 -8.63 7.67
CA VAL A 370 23.35 -9.31 6.41
C VAL A 370 24.86 -9.36 6.10
N ARG A 371 25.62 -8.33 6.49
CA ARG A 371 27.08 -8.31 6.30
C ARG A 371 27.84 -9.22 7.25
N THR A 372 27.24 -9.58 8.39
CA THR A 372 27.90 -10.33 9.47
C THR A 372 27.40 -11.76 9.65
N GLY A 373 26.40 -12.20 8.84
CA GLY A 373 25.81 -13.54 8.95
C GLY A 373 25.13 -13.83 10.31
N ARG A 374 24.76 -12.80 11.08
CA ARG A 374 24.24 -12.89 12.46
C ARG A 374 22.76 -12.51 12.54
N LEU A 375 21.89 -13.17 11.78
CA LEU A 375 20.43 -13.13 11.99
C LEU A 375 19.88 -14.54 12.03
#